data_6d1c43a952bdbc9c4c6a9a58228c6c7f
#
_entry.id   6d1c43a952bdbc9c4c6a9a58228c6c7f
#
_cell.length_a   1.000
_cell.length_b   1.000
_cell.length_c   1.000
_cell.angle_alpha   90.00
_cell.angle_beta   90.00
_cell.angle_gamma   90.00
#
_symmetry.space_group_name_H-M   'P 1'
#
loop_
_entity.id
_entity.type
_entity.pdbx_description
1 polymer ?
#
loop_
_entity_poly.entity_id
_entity_poly.type
_entity_poly.pdbx_seq_one_letter_code
_entity_poly.pdbx_strand_id
1 'polypeptide(L)'
;ADTIALDAYRNAEKQCRQLLIDYEIKRENRVIDSDNTGSFFRFVNGKLSCKRGLGAINDDKGGVVTGDVERANLLNDYFTSMCVDDDGKTPAFDQVVSENLENIHFTPETVHAAIKQLKLGGAGGPDGFPPRVFKKLAVCIKDPLSLIFTSFMSVGQLPRDWKHAVVTPVYKSGAASSASNYRPISLTCVACKLMERVIVKQTLGFLRKHGVINAHQHGFLSGRSTTTNLLESVNDWTLAINDRKSVGAVYIDYKRAFDCVSHSKLLLKLRSYGISGQLFNWIANFLQNRTQQTRVGSSLSNITDLTSGVVQGSVIGPLLFVLFINDVACLFNDSSCVCKLYADDLKLYTVLESKVDCDKLQSKLNEICVWSDTWQLKISYKKCNFMYIGNTDCRVNMLLNDNVLQLVSDVKDLGVTVDAHLTFNKHIDQVVARAFIRSNLIHKCFVSRDVPTLLRAFLVYVRPVLEYASCVWSPYHVEQIKQIESVQKRFTKRLKGFETHDYKSRMSLLGIESLEIRRLKQDLIFTYKIVFGLVNNAASDLFTLTSSVNVNRTRGHAYKLFPHQNRIDVRKHFFSERVINTWNSLPAETKHFSSLPVFKRFLRDVDLRKINKTLIF
;
A
#
# COMPACT_ATOMS: atom_id res chain seq x y z
N ALA A 1 -18.84 48.85 43.68
CA ALA A 1 -19.20 47.44 43.71
C ALA A 1 -19.07 46.79 42.30
N ASP A 2 -19.49 47.49 41.27
CA ASP A 2 -19.48 46.97 39.90
C ASP A 2 -18.07 46.79 39.29
N THR A 3 -17.12 47.64 39.61
CA THR A 3 -15.73 47.51 39.12
C THR A 3 -15.01 46.28 39.67
N ILE A 4 -15.17 45.95 40.95
CA ILE A 4 -14.56 44.78 41.60
C ILE A 4 -15.16 43.51 41.02
N ALA A 5 -16.48 43.47 40.81
CA ALA A 5 -17.15 42.30 40.21
C ALA A 5 -16.73 42.10 38.72
N LEU A 6 -16.53 43.18 37.98
CA LEU A 6 -16.07 43.16 36.59
C LEU A 6 -14.60 42.64 36.49
N ASP A 7 -13.75 43.05 37.39
CA ASP A 7 -12.35 42.61 37.43
C ASP A 7 -12.24 41.14 37.90
N ALA A 8 -13.06 40.70 38.85
CA ALA A 8 -13.17 39.31 39.23
C ALA A 8 -13.65 38.44 38.06
N TYR A 9 -14.65 38.89 37.28
CA TYR A 9 -15.13 38.20 36.07
C TYR A 9 -14.03 38.07 35.00
N ARG A 10 -13.32 39.19 34.70
CA ARG A 10 -12.22 39.20 33.71
C ARG A 10 -11.09 38.27 34.12
N ASN A 11 -10.75 38.21 35.41
CA ASN A 11 -9.74 37.30 35.92
C ASN A 11 -10.18 35.85 35.80
N ALA A 12 -11.42 35.53 36.15
CA ALA A 12 -11.97 34.17 36.00
C ALA A 12 -12.04 33.76 34.52
N GLU A 13 -12.45 34.65 33.62
CA GLU A 13 -12.44 34.42 32.17
C GLU A 13 -11.03 34.11 31.65
N LYS A 14 -10.04 34.89 32.08
CA LYS A 14 -8.63 34.71 31.70
C LYS A 14 -8.10 33.36 32.20
N GLN A 15 -8.40 32.99 33.44
CA GLN A 15 -8.02 31.67 34.00
C GLN A 15 -8.68 30.52 33.25
N CYS A 16 -9.98 30.62 32.99
CA CYS A 16 -10.70 29.57 32.25
C CYS A 16 -10.13 29.41 30.82
N ARG A 17 -9.85 30.51 30.13
CA ARG A 17 -9.24 30.53 28.80
C ARG A 17 -7.86 29.88 28.82
N GLN A 18 -7.03 30.14 29.86
CA GLN A 18 -5.72 29.52 30.00
C GLN A 18 -5.83 28.01 30.26
N LEU A 19 -6.72 27.57 31.13
CA LEU A 19 -6.96 26.15 31.40
C LEU A 19 -7.43 25.38 30.15
N LEU A 20 -8.26 26.00 29.31
CA LEU A 20 -8.68 25.41 28.03
C LEU A 20 -7.50 25.27 27.06
N ILE A 21 -6.63 26.28 26.98
CA ILE A 21 -5.41 26.22 26.16
C ILE A 21 -4.48 25.09 26.66
N ASP A 22 -4.26 25.01 27.95
CA ASP A 22 -3.39 23.98 28.57
C ASP A 22 -3.96 22.58 28.36
N TYR A 23 -5.27 22.41 28.45
CA TYR A 23 -5.95 21.15 28.13
C TYR A 23 -5.74 20.74 26.67
N GLU A 24 -5.93 21.67 25.72
CA GLU A 24 -5.71 21.39 24.30
C GLU A 24 -4.24 21.06 24.00
N ILE A 25 -3.28 21.75 24.58
CA ILE A 25 -1.85 21.44 24.45
C ILE A 25 -1.53 20.03 24.98
N LYS A 26 -2.06 19.67 26.16
CA LYS A 26 -1.92 18.30 26.70
C LYS A 26 -2.55 17.25 25.81
N ARG A 27 -3.66 17.58 25.15
CA ARG A 27 -4.32 16.68 24.17
C ARG A 27 -3.50 16.52 22.90
N GLU A 28 -2.94 17.61 22.39
CA GLU A 28 -2.05 17.62 21.21
C GLU A 28 -0.81 16.77 21.46
N ASN A 29 -0.14 16.95 22.59
CA ASN A 29 1.03 16.18 22.98
C ASN A 29 0.70 14.67 23.07
N ARG A 30 -0.42 14.30 23.70
CA ARG A 30 -0.86 12.87 23.74
C ARG A 30 -1.07 12.27 22.36
N VAL A 31 -1.61 13.03 21.40
CA VAL A 31 -1.81 12.58 20.02
C VAL A 31 -0.47 12.35 19.32
N ILE A 32 0.47 13.29 19.52
CA ILE A 32 1.81 13.21 18.93
C ILE A 32 2.62 12.06 19.55
N ASP A 33 2.56 11.89 20.89
CA ASP A 33 3.32 10.86 21.61
C ASP A 33 2.79 9.45 21.39
N SER A 34 1.54 9.32 20.95
CA SER A 34 0.95 8.01 20.67
C SER A 34 1.62 7.26 19.50
N ASP A 35 2.45 7.92 18.70
CA ASP A 35 3.06 7.40 17.46
C ASP A 35 2.03 6.78 16.48
N ASN A 36 0.76 7.08 16.68
CA ASN A 36 -0.36 6.54 15.92
C ASN A 36 -0.81 7.53 14.85
N THR A 37 -0.36 7.32 13.63
CA THR A 37 -0.71 8.15 12.47
C THR A 37 -2.24 8.29 12.30
N GLY A 38 -3.00 7.24 12.56
CA GLY A 38 -4.47 7.29 12.50
C GLY A 38 -5.09 8.22 13.56
N SER A 39 -4.54 8.26 14.77
CA SER A 39 -4.96 9.18 15.83
C SER A 39 -4.63 10.61 15.46
N PHE A 40 -3.46 10.86 14.88
CA PHE A 40 -3.05 12.15 14.38
C PHE A 40 -3.99 12.66 13.27
N PHE A 41 -4.26 11.86 12.25
CA PHE A 41 -5.20 12.23 11.17
C PHE A 41 -6.61 12.49 11.71
N ARG A 42 -7.08 11.70 12.66
CA ARG A 42 -8.39 11.90 13.31
C ARG A 42 -8.45 13.22 14.07
N PHE A 43 -7.38 13.57 14.78
CA PHE A 43 -7.26 14.85 15.48
C PHE A 43 -7.31 16.03 14.51
N VAL A 44 -6.46 16.02 13.47
CA VAL A 44 -6.41 17.09 12.45
C VAL A 44 -7.74 17.21 11.72
N ASN A 45 -8.32 16.11 11.28
CA ASN A 45 -9.63 16.13 10.60
C ASN A 45 -10.74 16.62 11.53
N GLY A 46 -10.70 16.28 12.82
CA GLY A 46 -11.65 16.79 13.81
C GLY A 46 -11.56 18.30 14.05
N LYS A 47 -10.38 18.90 13.84
CA LYS A 47 -10.18 20.36 13.88
C LYS A 47 -10.57 21.06 12.58
N LEU A 48 -10.51 20.36 11.44
CA LEU A 48 -10.79 20.92 10.11
C LEU A 48 -12.25 20.82 9.70
N SER A 49 -12.93 19.79 10.17
CA SER A 49 -14.34 19.57 9.90
C SER A 49 -15.14 19.54 11.19
N CYS A 50 -16.22 20.32 11.27
CA CYS A 50 -17.35 19.89 12.10
C CYS A 50 -17.60 18.42 11.73
N LYS A 51 -17.84 17.55 12.74
CA LYS A 51 -18.19 16.14 12.52
C LYS A 51 -19.34 16.05 11.51
N ARG A 52 -19.02 16.12 10.23
CA ARG A 52 -19.98 15.75 9.20
C ARG A 52 -19.94 14.23 9.21
N GLY A 53 -20.98 13.61 9.77
CA GLY A 53 -21.32 12.25 9.46
C GLY A 53 -21.35 12.06 7.94
N LEU A 54 -21.62 10.87 7.48
CA LEU A 54 -21.86 10.64 6.07
C LEU A 54 -22.86 11.72 5.58
N GLY A 55 -22.48 12.51 4.57
CA GLY A 55 -23.35 13.54 3.99
C GLY A 55 -24.58 12.92 3.31
N ALA A 56 -25.45 13.74 2.75
CA ALA A 56 -26.53 13.25 1.91
C ALA A 56 -25.98 12.43 0.74
N ILE A 57 -26.67 11.34 0.37
CA ILE A 57 -26.32 10.49 -0.76
C ILE A 57 -27.44 10.57 -1.79
N ASN A 58 -27.09 10.64 -3.05
CA ASN A 58 -28.06 10.63 -4.15
C ASN A 58 -28.43 9.18 -4.48
N ASP A 59 -29.73 8.94 -4.64
CA ASP A 59 -30.23 7.68 -5.18
C ASP A 59 -30.07 7.62 -6.71
N ASP A 60 -30.37 6.46 -7.30
CA ASP A 60 -30.25 6.24 -8.75
C ASP A 60 -31.26 7.07 -9.57
N LYS A 61 -32.29 7.67 -8.94
CA LYS A 61 -33.32 8.51 -9.56
C LYS A 61 -33.00 9.99 -9.41
N GLY A 62 -31.85 10.36 -8.80
CA GLY A 62 -31.44 11.74 -8.54
C GLY A 62 -32.04 12.35 -7.26
N GLY A 63 -32.78 11.57 -6.47
CA GLY A 63 -33.28 11.97 -5.16
C GLY A 63 -32.16 12.08 -4.14
N VAL A 64 -32.33 12.95 -3.13
CA VAL A 64 -31.34 13.19 -2.07
C VAL A 64 -31.78 12.49 -0.80
N VAL A 65 -31.03 11.49 -0.35
CA VAL A 65 -31.29 10.70 0.85
C VAL A 65 -30.48 11.25 2.03
N THR A 66 -31.16 11.60 3.13
CA THR A 66 -30.53 12.22 4.32
C THR A 66 -30.68 11.42 5.59
N GLY A 67 -31.70 10.55 5.71
CA GLY A 67 -31.90 9.69 6.86
C GLY A 67 -30.82 8.60 6.99
N ASP A 68 -30.41 8.28 8.23
CA ASP A 68 -29.31 7.32 8.47
C ASP A 68 -29.67 5.90 8.03
N VAL A 69 -30.90 5.46 8.24
CA VAL A 69 -31.38 4.13 7.85
C VAL A 69 -31.48 4.01 6.33
N GLU A 70 -32.07 5.01 5.68
CA GLU A 70 -32.24 5.05 4.23
C GLU A 70 -30.88 5.10 3.52
N ARG A 71 -29.92 5.91 4.04
CA ARG A 71 -28.54 5.95 3.52
C ARG A 71 -27.82 4.62 3.72
N ALA A 72 -28.04 3.96 4.87
CA ALA A 72 -27.47 2.65 5.15
C ALA A 72 -28.00 1.60 4.17
N ASN A 73 -29.30 1.59 3.89
CA ASN A 73 -29.92 0.71 2.90
C ASN A 73 -29.39 0.99 1.49
N LEU A 74 -29.43 2.24 1.05
CA LEU A 74 -28.94 2.62 -0.28
C LEU A 74 -27.49 2.20 -0.52
N LEU A 75 -26.61 2.41 0.47
CA LEU A 75 -25.23 1.96 0.39
C LEU A 75 -25.09 0.44 0.39
N ASN A 76 -25.91 -0.26 1.20
CA ASN A 76 -25.89 -1.71 1.26
C ASN A 76 -26.35 -2.33 -0.07
N ASP A 77 -27.43 -1.81 -0.62
CA ASP A 77 -27.97 -2.24 -1.93
C ASP A 77 -26.96 -1.98 -3.04
N TYR A 78 -26.31 -0.82 -3.02
CA TYR A 78 -25.22 -0.52 -3.94
C TYR A 78 -24.04 -1.50 -3.79
N PHE A 79 -23.62 -1.83 -2.57
CA PHE A 79 -22.50 -2.75 -2.36
C PHE A 79 -22.85 -4.18 -2.78
N THR A 80 -24.07 -4.64 -2.54
CA THR A 80 -24.51 -5.99 -2.93
C THR A 80 -24.82 -6.10 -4.42
N SER A 81 -25.25 -5.01 -5.07
CA SER A 81 -25.43 -5.01 -6.54
C SER A 81 -24.13 -5.22 -7.32
N MET A 82 -22.97 -5.15 -6.64
CA MET A 82 -21.67 -5.43 -7.25
C MET A 82 -21.31 -6.91 -7.27
N CYS A 83 -22.04 -7.74 -6.52
CA CYS A 83 -21.89 -9.18 -6.58
C CYS A 83 -22.22 -9.69 -7.98
N VAL A 84 -21.54 -10.75 -8.38
CA VAL A 84 -21.73 -11.40 -9.68
C VAL A 84 -22.35 -12.77 -9.46
N ASP A 85 -23.38 -13.06 -10.21
CA ASP A 85 -23.93 -14.41 -10.24
C ASP A 85 -22.99 -15.32 -11.03
N ASP A 86 -22.81 -16.53 -10.52
CA ASP A 86 -22.00 -17.55 -11.18
C ASP A 86 -22.66 -17.95 -12.51
N ASP A 87 -21.88 -17.99 -13.58
CA ASP A 87 -22.37 -18.37 -14.92
C ASP A 87 -22.55 -19.88 -15.10
N GLY A 88 -22.28 -20.66 -14.06
CA GLY A 88 -22.37 -22.13 -14.05
C GLY A 88 -21.31 -22.83 -14.90
N LYS A 89 -20.40 -22.10 -15.52
CA LYS A 89 -19.33 -22.70 -16.34
C LYS A 89 -18.13 -23.06 -15.48
N THR A 90 -17.61 -24.26 -15.67
CA THR A 90 -16.38 -24.72 -15.03
C THR A 90 -15.24 -24.66 -16.04
N PRO A 91 -14.35 -23.67 -15.97
CA PRO A 91 -13.18 -23.60 -16.85
C PRO A 91 -12.25 -24.79 -16.64
N ALA A 92 -11.59 -25.22 -17.72
CA ALA A 92 -10.48 -26.16 -17.57
C ALA A 92 -9.34 -25.45 -16.80
N PHE A 93 -8.82 -26.12 -15.78
CA PHE A 93 -7.70 -25.61 -14.98
C PHE A 93 -6.86 -26.78 -14.49
N ASP A 94 -5.62 -26.84 -14.94
CA ASP A 94 -4.74 -27.97 -14.69
C ASP A 94 -4.25 -28.01 -13.24
N GLN A 95 -3.89 -29.21 -12.78
CA GLN A 95 -3.27 -29.40 -11.47
C GLN A 95 -1.88 -28.75 -11.45
N VAL A 96 -1.68 -27.77 -10.57
CA VAL A 96 -0.42 -27.05 -10.42
C VAL A 96 0.51 -27.70 -9.42
N VAL A 97 -0.06 -28.29 -8.34
CA VAL A 97 0.69 -28.92 -7.26
C VAL A 97 0.14 -30.32 -7.01
N SER A 98 1.04 -31.32 -6.94
CA SER A 98 0.69 -32.73 -6.65
C SER A 98 0.54 -33.01 -5.15
N GLU A 99 1.30 -32.29 -4.28
CA GLU A 99 1.14 -32.38 -2.83
C GLU A 99 -0.11 -31.62 -2.37
N ASN A 100 -0.73 -32.07 -1.28
CA ASN A 100 -1.93 -31.47 -0.73
C ASN A 100 -1.69 -30.89 0.67
N LEU A 101 -2.27 -29.72 0.92
CA LEU A 101 -2.46 -29.15 2.25
C LEU A 101 -3.92 -29.38 2.67
N GLU A 102 -4.13 -30.39 3.51
CA GLU A 102 -5.47 -30.83 3.90
C GLU A 102 -5.95 -30.22 5.21
N ASN A 103 -5.04 -29.90 6.10
CA ASN A 103 -5.37 -29.42 7.45
C ASN A 103 -4.43 -28.31 7.92
N ILE A 104 -4.89 -27.58 8.93
CA ILE A 104 -4.14 -26.51 9.61
C ILE A 104 -4.02 -26.87 11.09
N HIS A 105 -2.83 -26.74 11.64
CA HIS A 105 -2.56 -27.01 13.03
C HIS A 105 -2.68 -25.75 13.89
N PHE A 106 -3.61 -25.78 14.84
CA PHE A 106 -3.81 -24.71 15.80
C PHE A 106 -3.18 -25.11 17.14
N THR A 107 -1.97 -24.67 17.43
CA THR A 107 -1.37 -24.85 18.76
C THR A 107 -1.59 -23.58 19.61
N PRO A 108 -1.61 -23.70 20.95
CA PRO A 108 -1.71 -22.53 21.83
C PRO A 108 -0.68 -21.44 21.50
N GLU A 109 0.54 -21.83 21.08
CA GLU A 109 1.62 -20.90 20.72
C GLU A 109 1.30 -20.15 19.44
N THR A 110 0.78 -20.84 18.41
CA THR A 110 0.39 -20.20 17.13
C THR A 110 -0.78 -19.22 17.34
N VAL A 111 -1.75 -19.59 18.16
CA VAL A 111 -2.89 -18.72 18.54
C VAL A 111 -2.38 -17.53 19.35
N HIS A 112 -1.52 -17.75 20.35
CA HIS A 112 -0.92 -16.67 21.14
C HIS A 112 -0.15 -15.68 20.25
N ALA A 113 0.65 -16.17 19.31
CA ALA A 113 1.37 -15.34 18.34
C ALA A 113 0.42 -14.50 17.46
N ALA A 114 -0.71 -15.07 17.05
CA ALA A 114 -1.75 -14.35 16.31
C ALA A 114 -2.39 -13.24 17.16
N ILE A 115 -2.68 -13.51 18.44
CA ILE A 115 -3.25 -12.53 19.38
C ILE A 115 -2.27 -11.36 19.59
N LYS A 116 -0.97 -11.63 19.77
CA LYS A 116 0.06 -10.57 19.96
C LYS A 116 0.10 -9.57 18.79
N GLN A 117 -0.23 -10.00 17.58
CA GLN A 117 -0.24 -9.16 16.38
C GLN A 117 -1.49 -8.25 16.29
N LEU A 118 -2.50 -8.41 17.15
CA LEU A 118 -3.68 -7.55 17.13
C LEU A 118 -3.32 -6.10 17.44
N LYS A 119 -3.91 -5.17 16.69
CA LYS A 119 -3.83 -3.72 16.98
C LYS A 119 -4.88 -3.36 18.03
N LEU A 120 -4.48 -2.72 19.12
CA LEU A 120 -5.38 -2.38 20.25
C LEU A 120 -6.55 -1.46 19.87
N GLY A 121 -6.33 -0.54 18.92
CA GLY A 121 -7.33 0.46 18.51
C GLY A 121 -8.31 0.01 17.41
N GLY A 122 -8.35 -1.29 17.10
CA GLY A 122 -9.30 -1.83 16.11
C GLY A 122 -10.73 -1.85 16.63
N ALA A 123 -11.71 -1.74 15.73
CA ALA A 123 -13.11 -1.96 16.04
C ALA A 123 -13.38 -3.47 16.26
N GLY A 124 -14.35 -3.78 17.09
CA GLY A 124 -14.92 -5.13 17.21
C GLY A 124 -15.72 -5.52 15.97
N GLY A 125 -16.04 -6.81 15.86
CA GLY A 125 -16.98 -7.33 14.87
C GLY A 125 -18.44 -7.16 15.30
N PRO A 126 -19.37 -7.87 14.64
CA PRO A 126 -20.79 -7.91 15.01
C PRO A 126 -21.01 -8.39 16.45
N ASP A 127 -20.14 -9.25 16.95
CA ASP A 127 -20.14 -9.78 18.33
C ASP A 127 -19.76 -8.74 19.40
N GLY A 128 -19.36 -7.55 19.01
CA GLY A 128 -18.99 -6.47 19.93
C GLY A 128 -17.66 -6.65 20.66
N PHE A 129 -16.93 -7.77 20.48
CA PHE A 129 -15.66 -8.02 21.16
C PHE A 129 -14.50 -7.27 20.49
N PRO A 130 -13.91 -6.23 21.15
CA PRO A 130 -12.81 -5.49 20.57
C PRO A 130 -11.47 -6.23 20.72
N PRO A 131 -10.49 -6.00 19.84
CA PRO A 131 -9.17 -6.64 19.88
C PRO A 131 -8.44 -6.50 21.23
N ARG A 132 -8.70 -5.41 21.98
CA ARG A 132 -8.10 -5.17 23.30
C ARG A 132 -8.45 -6.24 24.32
N VAL A 133 -9.66 -6.83 24.25
CA VAL A 133 -10.10 -7.92 25.16
C VAL A 133 -9.23 -9.15 24.92
N PHE A 134 -9.14 -9.60 23.67
CA PHE A 134 -8.31 -10.74 23.30
C PHE A 134 -6.85 -10.54 23.68
N LYS A 135 -6.32 -9.33 23.48
CA LYS A 135 -4.90 -9.05 23.77
C LYS A 135 -4.60 -9.03 25.27
N LYS A 136 -5.54 -8.54 26.09
CA LYS A 136 -5.38 -8.55 27.56
C LYS A 136 -5.48 -9.95 28.16
N LEU A 137 -6.35 -10.79 27.58
CA LEU A 137 -6.59 -12.16 28.04
C LEU A 137 -5.75 -13.21 27.30
N ALA A 138 -4.75 -12.79 26.51
CA ALA A 138 -4.02 -13.65 25.58
C ALA A 138 -3.48 -14.95 26.18
N VAL A 139 -2.98 -14.90 27.41
CA VAL A 139 -2.44 -16.08 28.12
C VAL A 139 -3.55 -17.06 28.52
N CYS A 140 -4.69 -16.54 28.98
CA CYS A 140 -5.80 -17.36 29.46
C CYS A 140 -6.63 -18.00 28.33
N ILE A 141 -6.73 -17.30 27.17
CA ILE A 141 -7.65 -17.73 26.08
C ILE A 141 -6.92 -18.51 24.98
N LYS A 142 -5.60 -18.58 24.96
CA LYS A 142 -4.86 -19.27 23.89
C LYS A 142 -5.20 -20.75 23.79
N ASP A 143 -5.32 -21.45 24.92
CA ASP A 143 -5.63 -22.88 24.98
C ASP A 143 -7.09 -23.15 24.56
N PRO A 144 -8.13 -22.53 25.14
CA PRO A 144 -9.50 -22.75 24.69
C PRO A 144 -9.71 -22.33 23.23
N LEU A 145 -9.11 -21.24 22.75
CA LEU A 145 -9.21 -20.85 21.33
C LEU A 145 -8.54 -21.87 20.40
N SER A 146 -7.42 -22.47 20.82
CA SER A 146 -6.76 -23.53 20.06
C SER A 146 -7.70 -24.73 19.86
N LEU A 147 -8.39 -25.19 20.90
CA LEU A 147 -9.36 -26.28 20.84
C LEU A 147 -10.57 -25.93 19.95
N ILE A 148 -11.13 -24.72 20.13
CA ILE A 148 -12.27 -24.24 19.32
C ILE A 148 -11.89 -24.17 17.83
N PHE A 149 -10.73 -23.62 17.49
CA PHE A 149 -10.28 -23.51 16.10
C PHE A 149 -10.01 -24.89 15.48
N THR A 150 -9.44 -25.82 16.24
CA THR A 150 -9.25 -27.19 15.81
C THR A 150 -10.60 -27.88 15.54
N SER A 151 -11.58 -27.71 16.42
CA SER A 151 -12.93 -28.25 16.22
C SER A 151 -13.62 -27.65 14.98
N PHE A 152 -13.56 -26.34 14.77
CA PHE A 152 -14.14 -25.70 13.58
C PHE A 152 -13.45 -26.14 12.28
N MET A 153 -12.14 -26.37 12.32
CA MET A 153 -11.41 -26.90 11.17
C MET A 153 -11.83 -28.36 10.85
N SER A 154 -11.92 -29.21 11.87
CA SER A 154 -12.28 -30.63 11.68
C SER A 154 -13.70 -30.81 11.15
N VAL A 155 -14.65 -29.99 11.61
CA VAL A 155 -16.05 -30.02 11.14
C VAL A 155 -16.20 -29.31 9.79
N GLY A 156 -15.31 -28.39 9.44
CA GLY A 156 -15.39 -27.56 8.23
C GLY A 156 -16.55 -26.56 8.25
N GLN A 157 -17.02 -26.18 9.44
CA GLN A 157 -18.16 -25.26 9.60
C GLN A 157 -17.80 -24.12 10.52
N LEU A 158 -18.35 -22.95 10.20
CA LEU A 158 -18.20 -21.71 10.97
C LEU A 158 -19.53 -21.30 11.61
N PRO A 159 -19.50 -20.67 12.81
CA PRO A 159 -20.67 -20.06 13.41
C PRO A 159 -21.29 -18.99 12.47
N ARG A 160 -22.61 -18.84 12.54
CA ARG A 160 -23.34 -17.83 11.74
C ARG A 160 -22.80 -16.43 11.97
N ASP A 161 -22.49 -16.05 13.21
CA ASP A 161 -21.95 -14.73 13.56
C ASP A 161 -20.60 -14.43 12.88
N TRP A 162 -19.80 -15.46 12.58
CA TRP A 162 -18.53 -15.29 11.88
C TRP A 162 -18.71 -15.11 10.37
N LYS A 163 -19.89 -15.44 9.85
CA LYS A 163 -20.27 -15.22 8.46
C LYS A 163 -20.99 -13.89 8.26
N HIS A 164 -21.41 -13.23 9.33
CA HIS A 164 -22.03 -11.92 9.30
C HIS A 164 -20.98 -10.80 9.36
N ALA A 165 -21.16 -9.73 8.59
CA ALA A 165 -20.29 -8.57 8.60
C ALA A 165 -21.07 -7.26 8.76
N VAL A 166 -20.55 -6.37 9.59
CA VAL A 166 -21.01 -4.97 9.62
C VAL A 166 -20.10 -4.14 8.74
N VAL A 167 -20.64 -3.64 7.63
CA VAL A 167 -19.90 -2.84 6.65
C VAL A 167 -19.85 -1.38 7.08
N THR A 168 -18.65 -0.80 7.07
CA THR A 168 -18.46 0.63 7.23
C THR A 168 -18.10 1.24 5.87
N PRO A 169 -18.90 2.19 5.34
CA PRO A 169 -18.60 2.87 4.10
C PRO A 169 -17.42 3.83 4.31
N VAL A 170 -16.34 3.63 3.57
CA VAL A 170 -15.16 4.49 3.61
C VAL A 170 -15.06 5.27 2.31
N TYR A 171 -15.15 6.60 2.40
CA TYR A 171 -15.02 7.47 1.24
C TYR A 171 -13.65 7.32 0.56
N LYS A 172 -13.67 7.17 -0.77
CA LYS A 172 -12.47 6.98 -1.60
C LYS A 172 -12.04 8.28 -2.28
N SER A 173 -12.91 8.84 -3.10
CA SER A 173 -12.65 10.04 -3.94
C SER A 173 -13.91 10.40 -4.73
N GLY A 174 -13.94 11.58 -5.35
CA GLY A 174 -15.05 12.02 -6.20
C GLY A 174 -16.13 12.78 -5.43
N ALA A 175 -17.39 12.75 -5.88
CA ALA A 175 -18.51 13.35 -5.18
C ALA A 175 -18.92 12.51 -3.96
N ALA A 176 -18.92 13.10 -2.77
CA ALA A 176 -19.30 12.41 -1.53
C ALA A 176 -20.79 12.03 -1.50
N SER A 177 -21.59 12.58 -2.39
CA SER A 177 -23.01 12.25 -2.55
C SER A 177 -23.26 10.98 -3.39
N SER A 178 -22.23 10.36 -3.98
CA SER A 178 -22.39 9.15 -4.79
C SER A 178 -21.93 7.90 -4.03
N ALA A 179 -22.79 6.89 -3.94
CA ALA A 179 -22.50 5.59 -3.31
C ALA A 179 -21.27 4.90 -3.96
N SER A 180 -21.06 5.11 -5.27
CA SER A 180 -19.94 4.53 -6.02
C SER A 180 -18.55 4.98 -5.52
N ASN A 181 -18.50 6.10 -4.81
CA ASN A 181 -17.28 6.68 -4.27
C ASN A 181 -16.92 6.18 -2.86
N TYR A 182 -17.64 5.17 -2.36
CA TYR A 182 -17.36 4.51 -1.08
C TYR A 182 -16.86 3.08 -1.28
N ARG A 183 -15.98 2.65 -0.38
CA ARG A 183 -15.51 1.27 -0.27
C ARG A 183 -16.23 0.57 0.89
N PRO A 184 -16.74 -0.66 0.72
CA PRO A 184 -17.33 -1.44 1.81
C PRO A 184 -16.21 -2.09 2.65
N ILE A 185 -15.92 -1.57 3.83
CA ILE A 185 -14.98 -2.21 4.75
C ILE A 185 -15.75 -3.05 5.75
N SER A 186 -15.62 -4.35 5.64
CA SER A 186 -16.32 -5.33 6.48
C SER A 186 -15.64 -5.48 7.85
N LEU A 187 -16.41 -5.26 8.90
CA LEU A 187 -16.02 -5.57 10.27
C LEU A 187 -16.54 -6.98 10.58
N THR A 188 -15.63 -7.95 10.66
CA THR A 188 -15.89 -9.35 11.04
C THR A 188 -15.39 -9.62 12.45
N CYS A 189 -15.86 -10.70 13.09
CA CYS A 189 -15.51 -11.10 14.45
C CYS A 189 -13.98 -11.25 14.61
N VAL A 190 -13.46 -10.75 15.73
CA VAL A 190 -12.02 -10.77 16.00
C VAL A 190 -11.51 -12.21 16.17
N ALA A 191 -12.30 -13.09 16.79
CA ALA A 191 -11.96 -14.51 16.93
C ALA A 191 -11.78 -15.18 15.55
N CYS A 192 -12.68 -14.91 14.59
CA CYS A 192 -12.54 -15.39 13.22
C CYS A 192 -11.21 -14.90 12.59
N LYS A 193 -10.89 -13.62 12.71
CA LYS A 193 -9.62 -13.05 12.21
C LYS A 193 -8.37 -13.69 12.84
N LEU A 194 -8.45 -14.13 14.09
CA LEU A 194 -7.35 -14.87 14.73
C LEU A 194 -7.16 -16.25 14.09
N MET A 195 -8.25 -16.98 13.85
CA MET A 195 -8.24 -18.26 13.13
C MET A 195 -7.69 -18.09 11.71
N GLU A 196 -8.21 -17.13 10.96
CA GLU A 196 -7.75 -16.77 9.61
C GLU A 196 -6.24 -16.50 9.56
N ARG A 197 -5.66 -15.81 10.56
CA ARG A 197 -4.21 -15.52 10.61
C ARG A 197 -3.35 -16.78 10.69
N VAL A 198 -3.78 -17.75 11.47
CA VAL A 198 -3.07 -19.03 11.59
C VAL A 198 -3.16 -19.78 10.26
N ILE A 199 -4.36 -19.81 9.65
CA ILE A 199 -4.61 -20.42 8.34
C ILE A 199 -3.72 -19.76 7.28
N VAL A 200 -3.80 -18.43 7.12
CA VAL A 200 -3.02 -17.69 6.11
C VAL A 200 -1.53 -17.94 6.25
N LYS A 201 -1.00 -17.98 7.48
CA LYS A 201 0.43 -18.20 7.72
C LYS A 201 0.89 -19.57 7.21
N GLN A 202 0.15 -20.63 7.52
CA GLN A 202 0.50 -22.00 7.11
C GLN A 202 0.26 -22.22 5.61
N THR A 203 -0.87 -21.73 5.08
CA THR A 203 -1.17 -21.78 3.65
C THR A 203 -0.12 -21.07 2.81
N LEU A 204 0.29 -19.85 3.20
CA LEU A 204 1.38 -19.12 2.52
C LEU A 204 2.71 -19.87 2.59
N GLY A 205 3.00 -20.56 3.69
CA GLY A 205 4.17 -21.42 3.83
C GLY A 205 4.19 -22.54 2.79
N PHE A 206 3.06 -23.25 2.67
CA PHE A 206 2.86 -24.30 1.68
C PHE A 206 2.98 -23.77 0.24
N LEU A 207 2.24 -22.71 -0.10
CA LEU A 207 2.24 -22.14 -1.45
C LEU A 207 3.63 -21.64 -1.89
N ARG A 208 4.42 -21.11 -0.96
CA ARG A 208 5.80 -20.69 -1.23
C ARG A 208 6.74 -21.88 -1.43
N LYS A 209 6.61 -22.95 -0.62
CA LYS A 209 7.39 -24.17 -0.76
C LYS A 209 7.23 -24.76 -2.16
N HIS A 210 6.02 -24.70 -2.71
CA HIS A 210 5.69 -25.26 -4.02
C HIS A 210 5.74 -24.26 -5.18
N GLY A 211 6.19 -23.02 -4.95
CA GLY A 211 6.33 -22.02 -6.01
C GLY A 211 5.02 -21.59 -6.68
N VAL A 212 3.87 -21.76 -6.02
CA VAL A 212 2.55 -21.49 -6.60
C VAL A 212 2.36 -20.03 -6.92
N ILE A 213 2.81 -19.14 -6.02
CA ILE A 213 2.60 -17.71 -6.17
C ILE A 213 3.54 -17.15 -7.22
N ASN A 214 2.97 -16.58 -8.27
CA ASN A 214 3.74 -16.04 -9.38
C ASN A 214 4.70 -14.93 -8.93
N ALA A 215 5.91 -14.93 -9.50
CA ALA A 215 6.97 -13.97 -9.20
C ALA A 215 6.58 -12.52 -9.52
N HIS A 216 5.65 -12.28 -10.40
CA HIS A 216 5.19 -10.95 -10.81
C HIS A 216 4.13 -10.33 -9.89
N GLN A 217 3.59 -11.09 -8.90
CA GLN A 217 2.65 -10.57 -7.92
C GLN A 217 3.38 -9.89 -6.76
N HIS A 218 3.08 -8.61 -6.51
CA HIS A 218 3.67 -7.82 -5.42
C HIS A 218 2.67 -7.48 -4.30
N GLY A 219 1.36 -7.66 -4.53
CA GLY A 219 0.32 -7.34 -3.56
C GLY A 219 0.20 -8.38 -2.44
N PHE A 220 0.01 -7.92 -1.21
CA PHE A 220 -0.26 -8.74 -0.03
C PHE A 220 0.79 -9.81 0.33
N LEU A 221 1.98 -9.75 -0.23
CA LEU A 221 3.07 -10.68 -0.01
C LEU A 221 4.19 -10.08 0.83
N SER A 222 4.73 -10.87 1.76
CA SER A 222 5.91 -10.47 2.54
C SER A 222 7.15 -10.39 1.64
N GLY A 223 7.98 -9.38 1.85
CA GLY A 223 9.17 -9.10 1.04
C GLY A 223 8.88 -8.38 -0.26
N ARG A 224 7.60 -8.10 -0.58
CA ARG A 224 7.16 -7.35 -1.75
C ARG A 224 6.38 -6.10 -1.34
N SER A 225 6.34 -5.10 -2.20
CA SER A 225 5.71 -3.80 -1.94
C SER A 225 5.41 -3.05 -3.24
N THR A 226 4.70 -1.93 -3.14
CA THR A 226 4.55 -0.98 -4.26
C THR A 226 5.90 -0.52 -4.81
N THR A 227 6.88 -0.28 -3.93
CA THR A 227 8.24 0.14 -4.34
C THR A 227 8.95 -0.96 -5.14
N THR A 228 8.83 -2.24 -4.74
CA THR A 228 9.46 -3.34 -5.49
C THR A 228 8.86 -3.49 -6.88
N ASN A 229 7.54 -3.41 -7.02
CA ASN A 229 6.85 -3.46 -8.31
C ASN A 229 7.28 -2.30 -9.24
N LEU A 230 7.29 -1.07 -8.70
CA LEU A 230 7.68 0.11 -9.45
C LEU A 230 9.16 0.07 -9.87
N LEU A 231 10.06 -0.35 -8.98
CA LEU A 231 11.48 -0.44 -9.29
C LEU A 231 11.77 -1.43 -10.41
N GLU A 232 11.14 -2.61 -10.42
CA GLU A 232 11.31 -3.58 -11.50
C GLU A 232 10.86 -2.99 -12.84
N SER A 233 9.66 -2.40 -12.89
CA SER A 233 9.14 -1.83 -14.14
C SER A 233 9.98 -0.66 -14.64
N VAL A 234 10.34 0.28 -13.76
CA VAL A 234 11.14 1.46 -14.15
C VAL A 234 12.57 1.05 -14.50
N ASN A 235 13.12 -0.01 -13.88
CA ASN A 235 14.40 -0.59 -14.30
C ASN A 235 14.36 -1.04 -15.77
N ASP A 236 13.37 -1.85 -16.13
CA ASP A 236 13.22 -2.37 -17.48
C ASP A 236 13.03 -1.23 -18.49
N TRP A 237 12.19 -0.24 -18.16
CA TRP A 237 11.94 0.91 -19.01
C TRP A 237 13.18 1.80 -19.22
N THR A 238 13.93 2.06 -18.14
CA THR A 238 15.15 2.87 -18.26
C THR A 238 16.25 2.15 -19.04
N LEU A 239 16.33 0.81 -18.95
CA LEU A 239 17.22 -0.01 -19.77
C LEU A 239 16.84 0.08 -21.25
N ALA A 240 15.56 -0.11 -21.58
CA ALA A 240 15.08 0.00 -22.96
C ALA A 240 15.40 1.38 -23.57
N ILE A 241 15.11 2.47 -22.84
CA ILE A 241 15.41 3.82 -23.34
C ILE A 241 16.93 4.04 -23.47
N ASN A 242 17.74 3.50 -22.56
CA ASN A 242 19.22 3.57 -22.64
C ASN A 242 19.73 2.90 -23.93
N ASP A 243 19.04 1.87 -24.38
CA ASP A 243 19.32 1.16 -25.64
C ASP A 243 18.60 1.77 -26.86
N ARG A 244 18.08 3.00 -26.73
CA ARG A 244 17.34 3.74 -27.76
C ARG A 244 16.06 3.06 -28.25
N LYS A 245 15.49 2.20 -27.42
CA LYS A 245 14.21 1.54 -27.66
C LYS A 245 13.09 2.26 -26.93
N SER A 246 11.87 2.05 -27.36
CA SER A 246 10.67 2.52 -26.63
C SER A 246 9.94 1.37 -25.96
N VAL A 247 9.03 1.70 -25.07
CA VAL A 247 8.19 0.71 -24.38
C VAL A 247 6.73 1.09 -24.51
N GLY A 248 5.89 0.11 -24.85
CA GLY A 248 4.43 0.24 -24.76
C GLY A 248 3.95 -0.32 -23.43
N ALA A 249 3.33 0.50 -22.59
CA ALA A 249 2.83 0.11 -21.28
C ALA A 249 1.30 0.26 -21.22
N VAL A 250 0.60 -0.79 -20.82
CA VAL A 250 -0.85 -0.84 -20.61
C VAL A 250 -1.14 -1.01 -19.12
N TYR A 251 -2.08 -0.24 -18.61
CA TYR A 251 -2.59 -0.32 -17.25
C TYR A 251 -4.03 -0.80 -17.28
N ILE A 252 -4.30 -1.90 -16.61
CA ILE A 252 -5.62 -2.55 -16.58
C ILE A 252 -6.21 -2.42 -15.19
N ASP A 253 -7.43 -1.89 -15.11
CA ASP A 253 -8.25 -1.75 -13.90
C ASP A 253 -9.45 -2.70 -14.00
N TYR A 254 -9.67 -3.52 -12.99
CA TYR A 254 -10.84 -4.38 -12.90
C TYR A 254 -11.99 -3.68 -12.14
N LYS A 255 -13.23 -3.98 -12.52
CA LYS A 255 -14.41 -3.46 -11.84
C LYS A 255 -14.61 -4.20 -10.52
N ARG A 256 -14.44 -3.50 -9.38
CA ARG A 256 -14.74 -4.08 -8.06
C ARG A 256 -14.17 -5.50 -7.87
N ALA A 257 -12.90 -5.70 -8.21
CA ALA A 257 -12.26 -7.00 -8.33
C ALA A 257 -12.48 -7.93 -7.10
N PHE A 258 -12.41 -7.39 -5.88
CA PHE A 258 -12.64 -8.16 -4.66
C PHE A 258 -14.08 -8.62 -4.48
N ASP A 259 -15.05 -7.84 -4.98
CA ASP A 259 -16.48 -8.11 -4.79
C ASP A 259 -17.02 -9.07 -5.87
N CYS A 260 -16.31 -9.21 -7.00
CA CYS A 260 -16.71 -9.99 -8.17
C CYS A 260 -16.10 -11.40 -8.25
N VAL A 261 -15.34 -11.85 -7.25
CA VAL A 261 -14.72 -13.18 -7.28
C VAL A 261 -15.79 -14.27 -7.22
N SER A 262 -15.95 -15.08 -8.30
CA SER A 262 -16.82 -16.25 -8.29
C SER A 262 -16.30 -17.29 -7.31
N HIS A 263 -17.14 -17.74 -6.38
CA HIS A 263 -16.76 -18.70 -5.35
C HIS A 263 -16.45 -20.09 -5.94
N SER A 264 -17.23 -20.57 -6.91
CA SER A 264 -17.01 -21.87 -7.58
C SER A 264 -15.67 -21.88 -8.31
N LYS A 265 -15.38 -20.84 -9.08
CA LYS A 265 -14.14 -20.70 -9.84
C LYS A 265 -12.91 -20.52 -8.93
N LEU A 266 -13.06 -19.79 -7.82
CA LEU A 266 -12.01 -19.70 -6.79
C LEU A 266 -11.72 -21.08 -6.18
N LEU A 267 -12.75 -21.83 -5.79
CA LEU A 267 -12.61 -23.16 -5.20
C LEU A 267 -11.95 -24.15 -6.17
N LEU A 268 -12.25 -24.04 -7.48
CA LEU A 268 -11.56 -24.82 -8.51
C LEU A 268 -10.06 -24.56 -8.50
N LYS A 269 -9.64 -23.28 -8.52
CA LYS A 269 -8.21 -22.91 -8.49
C LYS A 269 -7.54 -23.37 -7.19
N LEU A 270 -8.20 -23.25 -6.04
CA LEU A 270 -7.66 -23.70 -4.76
C LEU A 270 -7.33 -25.20 -4.75
N ARG A 271 -8.21 -26.03 -5.33
CA ARG A 271 -7.93 -27.48 -5.48
C ARG A 271 -6.69 -27.72 -6.33
N SER A 272 -6.59 -27.07 -7.47
CA SER A 272 -5.44 -27.19 -8.35
C SER A 272 -4.12 -26.74 -7.70
N TYR A 273 -4.18 -25.78 -6.78
CA TYR A 273 -3.04 -25.33 -5.97
C TYR A 273 -2.73 -26.25 -4.77
N GLY A 274 -3.36 -27.43 -4.69
CA GLY A 274 -3.13 -28.41 -3.64
C GLY A 274 -3.83 -28.12 -2.32
N ILE A 275 -4.84 -27.25 -2.30
CA ILE A 275 -5.66 -27.02 -1.10
C ILE A 275 -6.84 -27.99 -1.12
N SER A 276 -6.87 -28.92 -0.16
CA SER A 276 -7.86 -30.01 -0.10
C SER A 276 -8.33 -30.30 1.32
N GLY A 277 -9.08 -31.35 1.53
CA GLY A 277 -9.49 -31.87 2.84
C GLY A 277 -10.24 -30.86 3.71
N GLN A 278 -9.93 -30.84 4.99
CA GLN A 278 -10.58 -30.00 5.99
C GLN A 278 -10.38 -28.51 5.72
N LEU A 279 -9.20 -28.10 5.27
CA LEU A 279 -8.91 -26.72 4.92
C LEU A 279 -9.78 -26.23 3.75
N PHE A 280 -9.91 -27.05 2.72
CA PHE A 280 -10.78 -26.71 1.57
C PHE A 280 -12.24 -26.55 2.02
N ASN A 281 -12.76 -27.49 2.81
CA ASN A 281 -14.13 -27.45 3.33
C ASN A 281 -14.36 -26.20 4.19
N TRP A 282 -13.38 -25.84 5.03
CA TRP A 282 -13.43 -24.63 5.83
C TRP A 282 -13.51 -23.36 4.96
N ILE A 283 -12.66 -23.27 3.92
CA ILE A 283 -12.65 -22.10 2.99
C ILE A 283 -13.99 -22.05 2.24
N ALA A 284 -14.49 -23.18 1.73
CA ALA A 284 -15.78 -23.23 1.06
C ALA A 284 -16.91 -22.74 1.97
N ASN A 285 -16.95 -23.20 3.23
CA ASN A 285 -17.92 -22.77 4.22
C ASN A 285 -17.74 -21.29 4.61
N PHE A 286 -16.49 -20.78 4.67
CA PHE A 286 -16.20 -19.37 4.93
C PHE A 286 -16.76 -18.45 3.84
N LEU A 287 -16.77 -18.88 2.58
CA LEU A 287 -17.27 -18.10 1.45
C LEU A 287 -18.79 -18.13 1.34
N GLN A 288 -19.43 -19.25 1.67
CA GLN A 288 -20.86 -19.48 1.46
C GLN A 288 -21.75 -18.93 2.58
N ASN A 289 -23.00 -18.59 2.22
CA ASN A 289 -24.04 -18.14 3.15
C ASN A 289 -23.58 -16.98 4.04
N ARG A 290 -22.88 -16.04 3.44
CA ARG A 290 -22.44 -14.82 4.11
C ARG A 290 -23.49 -13.74 4.01
N THR A 291 -23.60 -12.97 5.09
CA THR A 291 -24.52 -11.83 5.16
C THR A 291 -23.80 -10.55 5.56
N GLN A 292 -24.36 -9.43 5.16
CA GLN A 292 -23.86 -8.12 5.59
C GLN A 292 -24.98 -7.14 5.93
N GLN A 293 -24.63 -6.15 6.75
CA GLN A 293 -25.38 -4.93 7.00
C GLN A 293 -24.46 -3.73 6.93
N THR A 294 -24.89 -2.64 6.35
CA THR A 294 -24.12 -1.40 6.29
C THR A 294 -24.48 -0.47 7.45
N ARG A 295 -23.47 0.11 8.11
CA ARG A 295 -23.65 1.02 9.23
C ARG A 295 -23.43 2.47 8.81
N VAL A 296 -24.41 3.34 9.11
CA VAL A 296 -24.32 4.79 8.99
C VAL A 296 -24.69 5.42 10.32
N GLY A 297 -23.77 6.14 10.95
CA GLY A 297 -23.98 6.62 12.32
C GLY A 297 -24.17 5.46 13.32
N SER A 298 -25.31 5.44 14.00
CA SER A 298 -25.75 4.34 14.86
C SER A 298 -26.70 3.36 14.17
N SER A 299 -27.20 3.69 12.98
CA SER A 299 -28.19 2.91 12.24
C SER A 299 -27.56 1.81 11.39
N LEU A 300 -28.27 0.71 11.22
CA LEU A 300 -27.92 -0.42 10.38
C LEU A 300 -28.93 -0.54 9.23
N SER A 301 -28.48 -0.99 8.08
CA SER A 301 -29.33 -1.39 6.96
C SER A 301 -30.05 -2.72 7.22
N ASN A 302 -30.91 -3.11 6.31
CA ASN A 302 -31.38 -4.48 6.20
C ASN A 302 -30.22 -5.46 6.00
N ILE A 303 -30.41 -6.72 6.41
CA ILE A 303 -29.47 -7.82 6.15
C ILE A 303 -29.60 -8.24 4.69
N THR A 304 -28.47 -8.41 4.01
CA THR A 304 -28.43 -8.87 2.62
C THR A 304 -27.40 -9.99 2.48
N ASP A 305 -27.71 -10.97 1.65
CA ASP A 305 -26.82 -12.08 1.33
C ASP A 305 -25.74 -11.65 0.34
N LEU A 306 -24.57 -12.29 0.42
CA LEU A 306 -23.44 -12.12 -0.50
C LEU A 306 -23.28 -13.39 -1.33
N THR A 307 -23.40 -13.27 -2.66
CA THR A 307 -23.32 -14.39 -3.63
C THR A 307 -21.93 -14.57 -4.21
N SER A 308 -21.08 -13.55 -4.17
CA SER A 308 -19.72 -13.58 -4.71
C SER A 308 -18.75 -12.73 -3.88
N GLY A 309 -17.51 -12.73 -4.27
CA GLY A 309 -16.47 -11.87 -3.71
C GLY A 309 -15.73 -12.46 -2.53
N VAL A 310 -14.62 -11.80 -2.17
CA VAL A 310 -13.84 -12.08 -0.97
C VAL A 310 -13.96 -10.90 -0.02
N VAL A 311 -14.16 -11.19 1.27
CA VAL A 311 -14.52 -10.19 2.28
C VAL A 311 -13.45 -9.12 2.45
N GLN A 312 -13.74 -7.88 2.07
CA GLN A 312 -12.85 -6.73 2.26
C GLN A 312 -12.77 -6.34 3.74
N GLY A 313 -11.74 -6.84 4.43
CA GLY A 313 -11.54 -6.62 5.88
C GLY A 313 -11.34 -7.91 6.67
N SER A 314 -11.48 -9.09 6.04
CA SER A 314 -10.98 -10.36 6.55
C SER A 314 -9.45 -10.45 6.42
N VAL A 315 -8.85 -11.43 7.06
CA VAL A 315 -7.41 -11.70 6.98
C VAL A 315 -7.09 -12.62 5.80
N ILE A 316 -7.99 -13.57 5.49
CA ILE A 316 -7.79 -14.52 4.40
C ILE A 316 -8.20 -13.96 3.03
N GLY A 317 -9.12 -12.99 2.96
CA GLY A 317 -9.61 -12.42 1.70
C GLY A 317 -8.52 -11.98 0.73
N PRO A 318 -7.50 -11.21 1.17
CA PRO A 318 -6.39 -10.83 0.30
C PRO A 318 -5.62 -12.02 -0.29
N LEU A 319 -5.40 -13.09 0.49
CA LEU A 319 -4.75 -14.31 -0.01
C LEU A 319 -5.62 -15.01 -1.06
N LEU A 320 -6.92 -15.16 -0.80
CA LEU A 320 -7.87 -15.77 -1.74
C LEU A 320 -7.93 -14.99 -3.05
N PHE A 321 -7.91 -13.66 -2.98
CA PHE A 321 -7.86 -12.82 -4.17
C PHE A 321 -6.56 -13.01 -4.95
N VAL A 322 -5.40 -13.02 -4.28
CA VAL A 322 -4.10 -13.26 -4.92
C VAL A 322 -4.09 -14.61 -5.63
N LEU A 323 -4.63 -15.66 -5.01
CA LEU A 323 -4.74 -16.99 -5.61
C LEU A 323 -5.72 -17.02 -6.79
N PHE A 324 -6.79 -16.22 -6.74
CA PHE A 324 -7.75 -16.13 -7.83
C PHE A 324 -7.15 -15.52 -9.10
N ILE A 325 -6.35 -14.44 -8.96
CA ILE A 325 -5.76 -13.72 -10.10
C ILE A 325 -4.39 -14.28 -10.52
N ASN A 326 -3.83 -15.23 -9.76
CA ASN A 326 -2.44 -15.67 -9.90
C ASN A 326 -2.07 -16.16 -11.30
N ASP A 327 -2.97 -16.88 -11.94
CA ASP A 327 -2.76 -17.51 -13.25
C ASP A 327 -2.79 -16.55 -14.43
N VAL A 328 -3.32 -15.33 -14.27
CA VAL A 328 -3.23 -14.31 -15.33
C VAL A 328 -1.78 -14.02 -15.71
N ALA A 329 -0.86 -14.11 -14.77
CA ALA A 329 0.56 -13.91 -15.04
C ALA A 329 1.18 -15.05 -15.87
N CYS A 330 0.59 -16.26 -15.85
CA CYS A 330 1.07 -17.38 -16.64
C CYS A 330 0.89 -17.18 -18.15
N LEU A 331 -0.03 -16.29 -18.57
CA LEU A 331 -0.20 -15.90 -19.99
C LEU A 331 1.06 -15.26 -20.58
N PHE A 332 2.04 -14.88 -19.75
CA PHE A 332 3.23 -14.13 -20.15
C PHE A 332 4.53 -14.91 -20.03
N ASN A 333 4.50 -16.16 -19.55
CA ASN A 333 5.72 -16.94 -19.28
C ASN A 333 6.63 -17.10 -20.52
N ASP A 334 6.05 -17.27 -21.70
CA ASP A 334 6.78 -17.51 -22.94
C ASP A 334 6.69 -16.31 -23.92
N SER A 335 6.48 -15.11 -23.41
CA SER A 335 6.31 -13.93 -24.24
C SER A 335 7.35 -12.85 -23.94
N SER A 336 7.58 -11.96 -24.93
CA SER A 336 8.38 -10.74 -24.75
C SER A 336 7.64 -9.67 -23.94
N CYS A 337 6.36 -9.91 -23.62
CA CYS A 337 5.55 -9.02 -22.79
C CYS A 337 5.77 -9.34 -21.30
N VAL A 338 5.96 -8.31 -20.51
CA VAL A 338 6.13 -8.41 -19.07
C VAL A 338 4.84 -8.01 -18.36
N CYS A 339 4.40 -8.85 -17.42
CA CYS A 339 3.26 -8.58 -16.55
C CYS A 339 3.75 -8.21 -15.16
N LYS A 340 3.16 -7.22 -14.52
CA LYS A 340 3.38 -6.90 -13.10
C LYS A 340 2.03 -6.71 -12.42
N LEU A 341 1.86 -7.35 -11.26
CA LEU A 341 0.63 -7.34 -10.47
C LEU A 341 0.88 -6.68 -9.11
N TYR A 342 -0.08 -5.90 -8.68
CA TYR A 342 -0.21 -5.49 -7.29
C TYR A 342 -1.67 -5.65 -6.85
N ALA A 343 -2.01 -6.84 -6.37
CA ALA A 343 -3.39 -7.29 -6.18
C ALA A 343 -4.17 -7.24 -7.51
N ASP A 344 -5.18 -6.38 -7.62
CA ASP A 344 -5.99 -6.14 -8.82
C ASP A 344 -5.38 -5.15 -9.82
N ASP A 345 -4.40 -4.35 -9.41
CA ASP A 345 -3.69 -3.46 -10.33
C ASP A 345 -2.75 -4.30 -11.22
N LEU A 346 -3.10 -4.43 -12.50
CA LEU A 346 -2.32 -5.16 -13.50
C LEU A 346 -1.67 -4.18 -14.47
N LYS A 347 -0.38 -4.33 -14.66
CA LYS A 347 0.43 -3.58 -15.61
C LYS A 347 1.12 -4.54 -16.56
N LEU A 348 0.98 -4.28 -17.84
CA LEU A 348 1.56 -5.04 -18.93
C LEU A 348 2.43 -4.13 -19.77
N TYR A 349 3.65 -4.54 -20.14
CA TYR A 349 4.50 -3.77 -21.03
C TYR A 349 5.41 -4.65 -21.87
N THR A 350 5.84 -4.10 -23.01
CA THR A 350 6.84 -4.71 -23.91
C THR A 350 7.73 -3.63 -24.51
N VAL A 351 8.95 -4.02 -24.85
CA VAL A 351 9.87 -3.18 -25.65
C VAL A 351 9.35 -3.18 -27.09
N LEU A 352 9.28 -1.99 -27.69
CA LEU A 352 8.80 -1.78 -29.06
C LEU A 352 9.98 -1.47 -29.96
N GLU A 353 10.33 -2.41 -30.82
CA GLU A 353 11.33 -2.26 -31.88
C GLU A 353 10.70 -2.20 -33.26
N SER A 354 9.50 -2.80 -33.39
CA SER A 354 8.79 -2.93 -34.64
C SER A 354 7.26 -2.98 -34.42
N LYS A 355 6.53 -2.94 -35.53
CA LYS A 355 5.07 -3.15 -35.50
C LYS A 355 4.71 -4.55 -34.96
N VAL A 356 5.54 -5.56 -35.20
CA VAL A 356 5.33 -6.92 -34.71
C VAL A 356 5.22 -6.96 -33.17
N ASP A 357 5.99 -6.11 -32.46
CA ASP A 357 5.92 -6.07 -31.01
C ASP A 357 4.62 -5.43 -30.50
N CYS A 358 4.09 -4.45 -31.26
CA CYS A 358 2.75 -3.92 -31.03
C CYS A 358 1.68 -4.99 -31.21
N ASP A 359 1.79 -5.81 -32.26
CA ASP A 359 0.85 -6.89 -32.54
C ASP A 359 0.92 -7.99 -31.46
N LYS A 360 2.11 -8.30 -30.94
CA LYS A 360 2.29 -9.21 -29.78
C LYS A 360 1.60 -8.64 -28.53
N LEU A 361 1.79 -7.34 -28.26
CA LEU A 361 1.14 -6.69 -27.12
C LEU A 361 -0.39 -6.76 -27.27
N GLN A 362 -0.91 -6.51 -28.46
CA GLN A 362 -2.34 -6.61 -28.76
C GLN A 362 -2.85 -8.05 -28.57
N SER A 363 -2.10 -9.05 -29.04
CA SER A 363 -2.46 -10.47 -28.81
C SER A 363 -2.60 -10.77 -27.32
N LYS A 364 -1.65 -10.32 -26.48
CA LYS A 364 -1.72 -10.50 -25.04
C LYS A 364 -2.89 -9.76 -24.37
N LEU A 365 -3.27 -8.59 -24.88
CA LEU A 365 -4.49 -7.91 -24.43
C LEU A 365 -5.75 -8.72 -24.74
N ASN A 366 -5.82 -9.36 -25.92
CA ASN A 366 -6.93 -10.23 -26.29
C ASN A 366 -6.99 -11.45 -25.36
N GLU A 367 -5.85 -12.08 -25.05
CA GLU A 367 -5.77 -13.20 -24.10
C GLU A 367 -6.26 -12.80 -22.69
N ILE A 368 -5.92 -11.59 -22.22
CA ILE A 368 -6.42 -11.06 -20.95
C ILE A 368 -7.94 -10.86 -20.98
N CYS A 369 -8.50 -10.40 -22.09
CA CYS A 369 -9.95 -10.27 -22.25
C CYS A 369 -10.64 -11.63 -22.15
N VAL A 370 -10.14 -12.64 -22.84
CA VAL A 370 -10.66 -14.02 -22.78
C VAL A 370 -10.54 -14.57 -21.34
N TRP A 371 -9.39 -14.36 -20.68
CA TRP A 371 -9.20 -14.74 -19.27
C TRP A 371 -10.20 -14.04 -18.36
N SER A 372 -10.39 -12.73 -18.54
CA SER A 372 -11.33 -11.91 -17.77
C SER A 372 -12.76 -12.41 -17.87
N ASP A 373 -13.21 -12.74 -19.08
CA ASP A 373 -14.56 -13.27 -19.34
C ASP A 373 -14.70 -14.68 -18.76
N THR A 374 -13.70 -15.55 -18.95
CA THR A 374 -13.67 -16.92 -18.42
C THR A 374 -13.78 -16.95 -16.89
N TRP A 375 -13.05 -16.09 -16.22
CA TRP A 375 -13.01 -16.02 -14.74
C TRP A 375 -14.02 -15.01 -14.16
N GLN A 376 -14.85 -14.39 -14.99
CA GLN A 376 -15.88 -13.40 -14.61
C GLN A 376 -15.31 -12.18 -13.84
N LEU A 377 -14.06 -11.81 -14.10
CA LEU A 377 -13.42 -10.63 -13.48
C LEU A 377 -13.42 -9.47 -14.48
N LYS A 378 -14.53 -8.72 -14.54
CA LYS A 378 -14.78 -7.70 -15.57
C LYS A 378 -13.78 -6.56 -15.57
N ILE A 379 -13.25 -6.23 -16.77
CA ILE A 379 -12.34 -5.09 -16.97
C ILE A 379 -13.13 -3.77 -16.98
N SER A 380 -12.52 -2.74 -16.42
CA SER A 380 -13.04 -1.35 -16.42
C SER A 380 -12.43 -0.55 -17.56
N TYR A 381 -12.89 -0.77 -18.80
CA TYR A 381 -12.30 -0.18 -20.01
C TYR A 381 -12.03 1.33 -19.91
N LYS A 382 -12.96 2.11 -19.31
CA LYS A 382 -12.83 3.56 -19.13
C LYS A 382 -11.69 4.00 -18.23
N LYS A 383 -11.13 3.08 -17.42
CA LYS A 383 -10.02 3.36 -16.51
C LYS A 383 -8.70 2.74 -16.97
N CYS A 384 -8.75 1.92 -18.00
CA CYS A 384 -7.57 1.35 -18.61
C CYS A 384 -6.88 2.39 -19.48
N ASN A 385 -5.56 2.45 -19.43
CA ASN A 385 -4.77 3.42 -20.16
C ASN A 385 -3.62 2.75 -20.89
N PHE A 386 -3.19 3.38 -21.98
CA PHE A 386 -1.98 3.01 -22.70
C PHE A 386 -1.01 4.18 -22.72
N MET A 387 0.28 3.92 -22.55
CA MET A 387 1.32 4.93 -22.55
C MET A 387 2.55 4.43 -23.33
N TYR A 388 3.06 5.25 -24.23
CA TYR A 388 4.40 5.07 -24.80
C TYR A 388 5.44 5.67 -23.87
N ILE A 389 6.51 4.94 -23.59
CA ILE A 389 7.63 5.39 -22.78
C ILE A 389 8.86 5.47 -23.69
N GLY A 390 9.52 6.63 -23.73
CA GLY A 390 10.54 6.94 -24.70
C GLY A 390 9.97 7.43 -26.04
N ASN A 391 10.84 7.64 -27.01
CA ASN A 391 10.45 8.09 -28.35
C ASN A 391 10.12 6.88 -29.22
N THR A 392 8.99 6.92 -29.91
CA THR A 392 8.58 5.87 -30.85
C THR A 392 8.03 6.45 -32.13
N ASP A 393 8.43 5.86 -33.26
CA ASP A 393 7.85 6.15 -34.57
C ASP A 393 6.63 5.25 -34.85
N CYS A 394 6.49 4.14 -34.14
CA CYS A 394 5.37 3.22 -34.27
C CYS A 394 4.24 3.61 -33.32
N ARG A 395 3.22 4.29 -33.84
CA ARG A 395 2.03 4.65 -33.07
C ARG A 395 0.82 3.87 -33.58
N VAL A 396 0.31 2.98 -32.73
CA VAL A 396 -0.88 2.18 -32.99
C VAL A 396 -1.89 2.36 -31.86
N ASN A 397 -3.15 2.24 -32.14
CA ASN A 397 -4.18 2.19 -31.11
C ASN A 397 -4.23 0.78 -30.53
N MET A 398 -4.19 0.66 -29.22
CA MET A 398 -4.39 -0.60 -28.52
C MET A 398 -5.87 -0.77 -28.16
N LEU A 399 -6.36 -1.99 -28.25
CA LEU A 399 -7.75 -2.35 -28.05
C LEU A 399 -7.92 -3.32 -26.87
N LEU A 400 -9.01 -3.16 -26.13
CA LEU A 400 -9.53 -4.15 -25.19
C LEU A 400 -10.99 -4.42 -25.53
N ASN A 401 -11.32 -5.60 -26.09
CA ASN A 401 -12.66 -5.94 -26.58
C ASN A 401 -13.27 -4.76 -27.36
N ASP A 402 -12.71 -4.40 -28.50
CA ASP A 402 -13.14 -3.31 -29.41
C ASP A 402 -13.12 -1.89 -28.80
N ASN A 403 -12.80 -1.74 -27.51
CA ASN A 403 -12.63 -0.43 -26.90
C ASN A 403 -11.19 0.07 -27.10
N VAL A 404 -11.04 1.20 -27.77
CA VAL A 404 -9.73 1.86 -27.91
C VAL A 404 -9.26 2.34 -26.54
N LEU A 405 -8.05 1.94 -26.16
CA LEU A 405 -7.42 2.40 -24.91
C LEU A 405 -7.05 3.89 -25.01
N GLN A 406 -7.31 4.62 -23.95
CA GLN A 406 -6.90 6.02 -23.86
C GLN A 406 -5.38 6.12 -23.85
N LEU A 407 -4.80 6.77 -24.85
CA LEU A 407 -3.39 7.13 -24.88
C LEU A 407 -3.15 8.30 -23.91
N VAL A 408 -2.22 8.11 -22.98
CA VAL A 408 -1.90 9.11 -21.95
C VAL A 408 -0.40 9.42 -21.95
N SER A 409 -0.04 10.64 -21.54
CA SER A 409 1.35 11.07 -21.37
C SER A 409 1.90 10.81 -19.97
N ASP A 410 1.03 10.57 -19.00
CA ASP A 410 1.37 10.24 -17.63
C ASP A 410 0.27 9.38 -16.99
N VAL A 411 0.67 8.52 -16.07
CA VAL A 411 -0.24 7.64 -15.31
C VAL A 411 0.12 7.63 -13.84
N LYS A 412 -0.87 7.48 -12.98
CA LYS A 412 -0.64 7.29 -11.55
C LYS A 412 -0.54 5.80 -11.25
N ASP A 413 0.68 5.30 -11.15
CA ASP A 413 0.99 3.90 -10.86
C ASP A 413 1.38 3.74 -9.37
N LEU A 414 0.63 2.94 -8.62
CA LEU A 414 0.85 2.63 -7.20
C LEU A 414 1.21 3.86 -6.33
N GLY A 415 0.61 4.99 -6.62
CA GLY A 415 0.80 6.24 -5.88
C GLY A 415 1.90 7.16 -6.40
N VAL A 416 2.69 6.74 -7.38
CA VAL A 416 3.68 7.56 -8.12
C VAL A 416 3.10 7.94 -9.48
N THR A 417 3.20 9.20 -9.86
CA THR A 417 2.85 9.64 -11.22
C THR A 417 4.07 9.46 -12.10
N VAL A 418 3.95 8.55 -13.07
CA VAL A 418 4.99 8.23 -14.05
C VAL A 418 4.63 8.91 -15.37
N ASP A 419 5.57 9.60 -15.97
CA ASP A 419 5.42 10.24 -17.29
C ASP A 419 6.18 9.48 -18.38
N ALA A 420 5.81 9.71 -19.63
CA ALA A 420 6.39 9.06 -20.81
C ALA A 420 7.91 9.21 -20.96
N HIS A 421 8.51 10.18 -20.30
CA HIS A 421 9.96 10.44 -20.35
C HIS A 421 10.66 10.06 -19.06
N LEU A 422 9.95 9.50 -18.07
CA LEU A 422 10.47 9.10 -16.75
C LEU A 422 11.16 10.25 -15.99
N THR A 423 10.67 11.48 -16.16
CA THR A 423 11.23 12.68 -15.48
C THR A 423 10.69 12.86 -14.07
N PHE A 424 9.51 12.32 -13.78
CA PHE A 424 8.77 12.45 -12.53
C PHE A 424 8.44 13.89 -12.10
N ASN A 425 8.57 14.88 -13.01
CA ASN A 425 8.33 16.30 -12.71
C ASN A 425 6.94 16.52 -12.11
N LYS A 426 5.90 16.01 -12.78
CA LYS A 426 4.50 16.11 -12.34
C LYS A 426 4.27 15.44 -10.98
N HIS A 427 4.95 14.31 -10.71
CA HIS A 427 4.89 13.65 -9.41
C HIS A 427 5.46 14.54 -8.31
N ILE A 428 6.63 15.13 -8.53
CA ILE A 428 7.32 16.00 -7.58
C ILE A 428 6.44 17.22 -7.26
N ASP A 429 5.87 17.88 -8.28
CA ASP A 429 4.95 19.01 -8.10
C ASP A 429 3.77 18.64 -7.20
N GLN A 430 3.13 17.49 -7.48
CA GLN A 430 1.98 17.00 -6.71
C GLN A 430 2.35 16.66 -5.26
N VAL A 431 3.53 16.05 -5.05
CA VAL A 431 4.01 15.67 -3.72
C VAL A 431 4.34 16.92 -2.90
N VAL A 432 5.04 17.88 -3.49
CA VAL A 432 5.39 19.16 -2.85
C VAL A 432 4.15 19.97 -2.51
N ALA A 433 3.19 20.11 -3.43
CA ALA A 433 1.93 20.80 -3.18
C ALA A 433 1.15 20.18 -2.00
N ARG A 434 1.01 18.83 -1.99
CA ARG A 434 0.38 18.11 -0.87
C ARG A 434 1.11 18.30 0.45
N ALA A 435 2.43 18.30 0.41
CA ALA A 435 3.26 18.49 1.60
C ALA A 435 3.11 19.92 2.16
N PHE A 436 3.04 20.96 1.32
CA PHE A 436 2.76 22.33 1.75
C PHE A 436 1.37 22.46 2.39
N ILE A 437 0.34 21.87 1.78
CA ILE A 437 -1.01 21.87 2.36
C ILE A 437 -0.97 21.27 3.77
N ARG A 438 -0.35 20.08 3.93
CA ARG A 438 -0.23 19.42 5.24
C ARG A 438 0.60 20.22 6.24
N SER A 439 1.68 20.83 5.79
CA SER A 439 2.52 21.71 6.60
C SER A 439 1.73 22.92 7.16
N ASN A 440 0.93 23.55 6.31
CA ASN A 440 0.08 24.67 6.72
C ASN A 440 -1.04 24.23 7.68
N LEU A 441 -1.59 23.01 7.49
CA LEU A 441 -2.60 22.44 8.40
C LEU A 441 -2.05 22.23 9.81
N ILE A 442 -0.79 21.83 9.98
CA ILE A 442 -0.17 21.74 11.31
C ILE A 442 -0.25 23.09 12.00
N HIS A 443 0.23 24.17 11.36
CA HIS A 443 0.20 25.51 11.96
C HIS A 443 -1.21 26.05 12.21
N LYS A 444 -2.21 25.61 11.43
CA LYS A 444 -3.62 26.03 11.59
C LYS A 444 -4.33 25.26 12.70
N CYS A 445 -4.06 23.95 12.84
CA CYS A 445 -4.82 23.06 13.72
C CYS A 445 -4.24 22.95 15.13
N PHE A 446 -2.94 23.15 15.30
CA PHE A 446 -2.29 23.06 16.60
C PHE A 446 -2.32 24.38 17.33
N VAL A 447 -2.75 24.37 18.60
CA VAL A 447 -2.71 25.50 19.52
C VAL A 447 -1.29 25.65 20.10
N SER A 448 -0.64 24.52 20.35
CA SER A 448 0.75 24.49 20.81
C SER A 448 1.68 25.18 19.82
N ARG A 449 2.58 25.97 20.34
CA ARG A 449 3.72 26.57 19.61
C ARG A 449 5.05 25.98 20.04
N ASP A 450 4.99 24.89 20.81
CA ASP A 450 6.14 24.13 21.25
C ASP A 450 6.87 23.50 20.03
N VAL A 451 8.17 23.78 19.95
CA VAL A 451 8.99 23.37 18.79
C VAL A 451 9.07 21.84 18.65
N PRO A 452 9.37 21.05 19.70
CA PRO A 452 9.36 19.59 19.63
C PRO A 452 8.04 19.02 19.12
N THR A 453 6.90 19.52 19.63
CA THR A 453 5.56 19.06 19.22
C THR A 453 5.28 19.32 17.75
N LEU A 454 5.53 20.54 17.28
CA LEU A 454 5.30 20.90 15.88
C LEU A 454 6.27 20.17 14.95
N LEU A 455 7.53 20.03 15.35
CA LEU A 455 8.52 19.28 14.58
C LEU A 455 8.10 17.80 14.45
N ARG A 456 7.70 17.17 15.54
CA ARG A 456 7.23 15.78 15.50
C ARG A 456 5.98 15.63 14.62
N ALA A 457 5.05 16.58 14.67
CA ALA A 457 3.91 16.62 13.75
C ALA A 457 4.36 16.67 12.28
N PHE A 458 5.34 17.49 11.96
CA PHE A 458 5.93 17.54 10.62
C PHE A 458 6.55 16.20 10.21
N LEU A 459 7.36 15.60 11.08
CA LEU A 459 8.05 14.33 10.83
C LEU A 459 7.08 13.17 10.60
N VAL A 460 5.91 13.18 11.25
CA VAL A 460 4.91 12.10 11.14
C VAL A 460 3.90 12.35 10.00
N TYR A 461 3.53 13.60 9.74
CA TYR A 461 2.40 13.92 8.87
C TYR A 461 2.80 14.47 7.49
N VAL A 462 3.89 15.24 7.42
CA VAL A 462 4.34 15.87 6.17
C VAL A 462 5.44 15.07 5.51
N ARG A 463 6.51 14.75 6.24
CA ARG A 463 7.70 14.09 5.70
C ARG A 463 7.43 12.75 4.98
N PRO A 464 6.54 11.86 5.46
CA PRO A 464 6.26 10.61 4.74
C PRO A 464 5.70 10.81 3.32
N VAL A 465 5.06 11.96 3.05
CA VAL A 465 4.58 12.30 1.70
C VAL A 465 5.76 12.55 0.76
N LEU A 466 6.83 13.19 1.28
CA LEU A 466 8.03 13.56 0.53
C LEU A 466 9.02 12.38 0.37
N GLU A 467 8.81 11.28 1.11
CA GLU A 467 9.71 10.13 1.15
C GLU A 467 9.10 8.86 0.54
N TYR A 468 7.77 8.83 0.29
CA TYR A 468 7.11 7.63 -0.24
C TYR A 468 7.69 7.23 -1.59
N ALA A 469 8.15 5.97 -1.69
CA ALA A 469 8.74 5.37 -2.89
C ALA A 469 9.88 6.19 -3.53
N SER A 470 10.62 7.00 -2.73
CA SER A 470 11.65 7.91 -3.26
C SER A 470 12.77 7.19 -4.01
N CYS A 471 13.02 5.92 -3.74
CA CYS A 471 13.95 5.10 -4.53
C CYS A 471 13.58 5.06 -6.02
N VAL A 472 12.31 5.19 -6.37
CA VAL A 472 11.83 5.16 -7.76
C VAL A 472 12.07 6.50 -8.46
N TRP A 473 11.72 7.62 -7.81
CA TRP A 473 11.56 8.94 -8.44
C TRP A 473 12.51 10.04 -7.93
N SER A 474 13.50 9.72 -7.09
CA SER A 474 14.39 10.75 -6.53
C SER A 474 15.00 11.62 -7.62
N PRO A 475 14.82 12.96 -7.57
CA PRO A 475 15.30 13.85 -8.62
C PRO A 475 16.81 14.00 -8.60
N TYR A 476 17.36 14.30 -9.78
CA TYR A 476 18.77 14.67 -9.98
C TYR A 476 18.95 16.13 -10.42
N HIS A 477 17.88 16.79 -10.88
CA HIS A 477 17.93 18.20 -11.22
C HIS A 477 17.90 19.07 -9.96
N VAL A 478 18.80 20.04 -9.90
CA VAL A 478 19.02 20.95 -8.76
C VAL A 478 17.73 21.66 -8.34
N GLU A 479 16.94 22.13 -9.31
CA GLU A 479 15.70 22.86 -9.04
C GLU A 479 14.66 21.99 -8.33
N GLN A 480 14.52 20.74 -8.73
CA GLN A 480 13.59 19.79 -8.11
C GLN A 480 14.05 19.40 -6.70
N ILE A 481 15.36 19.22 -6.49
CA ILE A 481 15.92 18.97 -5.16
C ILE A 481 15.61 20.16 -4.24
N LYS A 482 15.84 21.39 -4.70
CA LYS A 482 15.51 22.61 -3.96
C LYS A 482 14.00 22.75 -3.71
N GLN A 483 13.17 22.39 -4.69
CA GLN A 483 11.72 22.42 -4.58
C GLN A 483 11.22 21.52 -3.45
N ILE A 484 11.68 20.28 -3.38
CA ILE A 484 11.33 19.33 -2.31
C ILE A 484 11.82 19.86 -0.96
N GLU A 485 13.06 20.32 -0.89
CA GLU A 485 13.69 20.83 0.33
C GLU A 485 12.99 22.10 0.85
N SER A 486 12.40 22.89 -0.05
CA SER A 486 11.70 24.13 0.28
C SER A 486 10.55 23.93 1.29
N VAL A 487 9.92 22.75 1.29
CA VAL A 487 8.86 22.40 2.25
C VAL A 487 9.40 22.39 3.68
N GLN A 488 10.50 21.68 3.92
CA GLN A 488 11.14 21.60 5.23
C GLN A 488 11.77 22.95 5.62
N LYS A 489 12.39 23.63 4.66
CA LYS A 489 12.98 24.97 4.84
C LYS A 489 11.91 25.98 5.29
N ARG A 490 10.75 25.99 4.66
CA ARG A 490 9.64 26.91 5.01
C ARG A 490 9.00 26.55 6.34
N PHE A 491 8.78 25.25 6.61
CA PHE A 491 8.21 24.80 7.88
C PHE A 491 9.11 25.18 9.06
N THR A 492 10.40 24.84 9.00
CA THR A 492 11.35 25.09 10.09
C THR A 492 11.58 26.57 10.34
N LYS A 493 11.46 27.44 9.32
CA LYS A 493 11.56 28.89 9.48
C LYS A 493 10.41 29.50 10.30
N ARG A 494 9.25 28.82 10.34
CA ARG A 494 8.04 29.27 11.05
C ARG A 494 7.96 28.77 12.49
N LEU A 495 8.94 28.00 12.95
CA LEU A 495 9.03 27.57 14.33
C LEU A 495 9.55 28.74 15.20
N LYS A 496 8.93 28.93 16.37
CA LYS A 496 9.28 30.02 17.29
C LYS A 496 10.76 29.96 17.67
N GLY A 497 11.48 31.08 17.47
CA GLY A 497 12.91 31.19 17.76
C GLY A 497 13.85 30.72 16.64
N PHE A 498 13.29 30.32 15.48
CA PHE A 498 14.10 29.85 14.32
C PHE A 498 14.01 30.77 13.11
N GLU A 499 13.29 31.88 13.20
CA GLU A 499 12.97 32.79 12.09
C GLU A 499 14.20 33.43 11.45
N THR A 500 15.20 33.78 12.28
CA THR A 500 16.43 34.47 11.88
C THR A 500 17.58 33.54 11.51
N HIS A 501 17.50 32.27 11.90
CA HIS A 501 18.56 31.31 11.62
C HIS A 501 18.56 30.90 10.14
N ASP A 502 19.74 30.69 9.57
CA ASP A 502 19.87 30.07 8.25
C ASP A 502 19.41 28.60 8.27
N TYR A 503 19.19 28.03 7.11
CA TYR A 503 18.61 26.68 7.03
C TYR A 503 19.54 25.60 7.62
N LYS A 504 20.85 25.71 7.43
CA LYS A 504 21.84 24.76 7.94
C LYS A 504 21.88 24.77 9.47
N SER A 505 21.87 25.97 10.06
CA SER A 505 21.82 26.15 11.51
C SER A 505 20.52 25.59 12.10
N ARG A 506 19.35 25.83 11.44
CA ARG A 506 18.09 25.25 11.88
C ARG A 506 18.09 23.72 11.90
N MET A 507 18.64 23.09 10.84
CA MET A 507 18.73 21.63 10.81
C MET A 507 19.60 21.08 11.95
N SER A 508 20.75 21.72 12.21
CA SER A 508 21.64 21.33 13.30
C SER A 508 20.95 21.45 14.67
N LEU A 509 20.33 22.60 14.96
CA LEU A 509 19.66 22.87 16.23
C LEU A 509 18.44 21.97 16.46
N LEU A 510 17.71 21.62 15.39
CA LEU A 510 16.55 20.74 15.44
C LEU A 510 16.92 19.25 15.40
N GLY A 511 18.18 18.90 15.18
CA GLY A 511 18.64 17.51 15.07
C GLY A 511 18.03 16.77 13.88
N ILE A 512 17.76 17.47 12.76
CA ILE A 512 17.17 16.86 11.56
C ILE A 512 18.11 16.95 10.37
N GLU A 513 17.98 15.99 9.46
CA GLU A 513 18.74 15.94 8.20
C GLU A 513 17.96 16.61 7.06
N SER A 514 18.67 17.02 6.01
CA SER A 514 18.04 17.43 4.75
C SER A 514 17.24 16.27 4.14
N LEU A 515 16.20 16.59 3.40
CA LEU A 515 15.40 15.59 2.69
C LEU A 515 16.23 14.89 1.60
N GLU A 516 17.24 15.56 1.05
CA GLU A 516 18.19 14.99 0.09
C GLU A 516 19.02 13.86 0.73
N ILE A 517 19.67 14.11 1.88
CA ILE A 517 20.41 13.09 2.63
C ILE A 517 19.52 11.94 3.03
N ARG A 518 18.31 12.22 3.42
CA ARG A 518 17.33 11.18 3.81
C ARG A 518 16.94 10.28 2.65
N ARG A 519 16.71 10.82 1.44
CA ARG A 519 16.46 10.02 0.24
C ARG A 519 17.67 9.12 -0.07
N LEU A 520 18.88 9.66 0.02
CA LEU A 520 20.10 8.86 -0.15
C LEU A 520 20.21 7.74 0.90
N LYS A 521 19.90 8.03 2.17
CA LYS A 521 19.87 6.99 3.20
C LYS A 521 18.81 5.92 2.91
N GLN A 522 17.65 6.29 2.36
CA GLN A 522 16.64 5.33 1.94
C GLN A 522 17.12 4.47 0.78
N ASP A 523 17.80 5.05 -0.21
CA ASP A 523 18.42 4.30 -1.30
C ASP A 523 19.43 3.27 -0.75
N LEU A 524 20.34 3.68 0.13
CA LEU A 524 21.33 2.78 0.76
C LEU A 524 20.67 1.66 1.58
N ILE A 525 19.61 1.97 2.34
CA ILE A 525 18.87 0.98 3.12
C ILE A 525 18.14 0.00 2.18
N PHE A 526 17.60 0.50 1.07
CA PHE A 526 16.90 -0.35 0.12
C PHE A 526 17.88 -1.25 -0.66
N THR A 527 19.04 -0.71 -1.03
CA THR A 527 20.16 -1.49 -1.59
C THR A 527 20.59 -2.62 -0.64
N TYR A 528 20.76 -2.31 0.66
CA TYR A 528 21.02 -3.33 1.67
C TYR A 528 19.98 -4.44 1.63
N LYS A 529 18.69 -4.07 1.60
CA LYS A 529 17.61 -5.06 1.59
C LYS A 529 17.62 -5.97 0.36
N ILE A 530 18.00 -5.43 -0.81
CA ILE A 530 18.12 -6.20 -2.05
C ILE A 530 19.33 -7.14 -1.97
N VAL A 531 20.50 -6.60 -1.67
CA VAL A 531 21.77 -7.35 -1.64
C VAL A 531 21.72 -8.51 -0.64
N PHE A 532 21.02 -8.32 0.49
CA PHE A 532 20.90 -9.35 1.55
C PHE A 532 19.57 -10.12 1.51
N GLY A 533 18.82 -10.08 0.40
CA GLY A 533 17.62 -10.91 0.20
C GLY A 533 16.45 -10.62 1.15
N LEU A 534 16.39 -9.41 1.74
CA LEU A 534 15.29 -9.00 2.61
C LEU A 534 14.05 -8.52 1.85
N VAL A 535 14.17 -8.35 0.55
CA VAL A 535 13.09 -8.07 -0.40
C VAL A 535 13.21 -9.05 -1.56
N ASN A 536 12.06 -9.46 -2.09
CA ASN A 536 11.97 -10.46 -3.15
C ASN A 536 12.02 -9.76 -4.54
N ASN A 537 13.06 -8.96 -4.79
CA ASN A 537 13.45 -8.57 -6.13
C ASN A 537 14.65 -9.43 -6.51
N ALA A 538 14.76 -9.81 -7.76
CA ALA A 538 15.98 -10.45 -8.22
C ALA A 538 17.14 -9.43 -8.07
N ALA A 539 18.04 -9.70 -7.14
CA ALA A 539 19.20 -8.81 -6.89
C ALA A 539 20.06 -8.67 -8.17
N SER A 540 20.14 -9.75 -8.96
CA SER A 540 20.81 -9.80 -10.26
C SER A 540 20.28 -8.82 -11.29
N ASP A 541 18.99 -8.46 -11.22
CA ASP A 541 18.37 -7.56 -12.21
C ASP A 541 18.67 -6.10 -11.95
N LEU A 542 18.98 -5.77 -10.69
CA LEU A 542 19.25 -4.40 -10.26
C LEU A 542 20.73 -4.13 -10.00
N PHE A 543 21.46 -5.11 -9.49
CA PHE A 543 22.85 -4.96 -9.06
C PHE A 543 23.71 -6.16 -9.41
N THR A 544 24.92 -5.90 -9.87
CA THR A 544 25.98 -6.90 -10.03
C THR A 544 27.04 -6.69 -8.95
N LEU A 545 27.36 -7.74 -8.19
CA LEU A 545 28.45 -7.66 -7.22
C LEU A 545 29.80 -7.62 -7.95
N THR A 546 30.68 -6.74 -7.54
CA THR A 546 32.03 -6.62 -8.13
C THR A 546 32.82 -7.93 -8.01
N SER A 547 32.57 -8.69 -6.93
CA SER A 547 33.21 -10.01 -6.71
C SER A 547 32.79 -11.09 -7.72
N SER A 548 31.66 -10.93 -8.41
CA SER A 548 31.23 -11.85 -9.46
C SER A 548 31.82 -11.52 -10.84
N VAL A 549 32.34 -10.31 -11.02
CA VAL A 549 32.90 -9.83 -12.31
C VAL A 549 34.42 -9.82 -12.27
N ASN A 550 35.03 -9.41 -11.16
CA ASN A 550 36.50 -9.28 -10.99
C ASN A 550 36.99 -10.08 -9.79
N VAL A 551 37.94 -10.98 -10.03
CA VAL A 551 38.59 -11.79 -8.98
C VAL A 551 39.51 -10.95 -8.07
N ASN A 552 39.98 -9.77 -8.53
CA ASN A 552 40.84 -8.91 -7.75
C ASN A 552 40.08 -8.13 -6.68
N ARG A 553 40.48 -8.33 -5.41
CA ARG A 553 39.89 -7.62 -4.27
C ARG A 553 40.10 -6.12 -4.38
N THR A 554 39.03 -5.35 -4.49
CA THR A 554 39.06 -3.89 -4.39
C THR A 554 39.15 -3.44 -2.92
N ARG A 555 39.82 -2.31 -2.64
CA ARG A 555 39.91 -1.73 -1.29
C ARG A 555 38.50 -1.39 -0.75
N GLY A 556 38.21 -1.71 0.51
CA GLY A 556 36.95 -1.43 1.20
C GLY A 556 36.15 -2.69 1.51
N HIS A 557 34.80 -2.56 1.69
CA HIS A 557 33.94 -3.68 2.07
C HIS A 557 33.71 -4.70 0.93
N ALA A 558 33.35 -5.94 1.32
CA ALA A 558 33.21 -7.06 0.38
C ALA A 558 31.97 -6.99 -0.55
N TYR A 559 30.99 -6.13 -0.23
CA TYR A 559 29.69 -6.06 -0.91
C TYR A 559 29.65 -4.92 -1.94
N LYS A 560 30.74 -4.67 -2.65
CA LYS A 560 30.79 -3.62 -3.69
C LYS A 560 29.97 -4.00 -4.91
N LEU A 561 29.33 -3.00 -5.50
CA LEU A 561 28.51 -3.10 -6.68
C LEU A 561 29.27 -2.63 -7.92
N PHE A 562 29.06 -3.32 -9.04
CA PHE A 562 29.72 -2.99 -10.30
C PHE A 562 28.96 -1.83 -10.99
N PRO A 563 29.65 -0.71 -11.34
CA PRO A 563 29.04 0.40 -12.05
C PRO A 563 28.92 0.09 -13.54
N HIS A 564 27.74 0.32 -14.13
CA HIS A 564 27.53 0.18 -15.55
C HIS A 564 27.76 1.51 -16.29
N GLN A 565 28.15 1.43 -17.57
CA GLN A 565 28.18 2.60 -18.42
C GLN A 565 26.77 2.89 -18.96
N ASN A 566 26.28 4.09 -18.74
CA ASN A 566 24.93 4.52 -19.13
C ASN A 566 25.03 5.69 -20.10
N ARG A 567 24.22 5.68 -21.17
CA ARG A 567 24.21 6.68 -22.24
C ARG A 567 23.35 7.89 -21.90
N ILE A 568 22.25 7.67 -21.17
CA ILE A 568 21.24 8.71 -20.91
C ILE A 568 21.15 9.02 -19.41
N ASP A 569 20.81 10.27 -19.09
CA ASP A 569 20.77 10.75 -17.71
C ASP A 569 19.66 10.05 -16.89
N VAL A 570 18.53 9.71 -17.50
CA VAL A 570 17.43 8.99 -16.83
C VAL A 570 17.92 7.66 -16.27
N ARG A 571 18.70 6.87 -17.04
CA ARG A 571 19.28 5.61 -16.55
C ARG A 571 20.41 5.86 -15.57
N LYS A 572 21.30 6.81 -15.86
CA LYS A 572 22.44 7.16 -14.99
C LYS A 572 22.01 7.58 -13.58
N HIS A 573 20.87 8.25 -13.48
CA HIS A 573 20.30 8.71 -12.22
C HIS A 573 19.18 7.82 -11.69
N PHE A 574 18.89 6.68 -12.33
CA PHE A 574 17.98 5.68 -11.77
C PHE A 574 18.59 5.03 -10.52
N PHE A 575 17.74 4.51 -9.64
CA PHE A 575 18.11 3.95 -8.34
C PHE A 575 19.32 3.01 -8.38
N SER A 576 19.30 2.02 -9.29
CA SER A 576 20.36 1.00 -9.36
C SER A 576 21.72 1.53 -9.76
N GLU A 577 21.78 2.71 -10.40
CA GLU A 577 23.05 3.32 -10.84
C GLU A 577 23.51 4.44 -9.89
N ARG A 578 22.60 5.36 -9.53
CA ARG A 578 22.96 6.51 -8.69
C ARG A 578 23.49 6.16 -7.30
N VAL A 579 23.05 5.01 -6.74
CA VAL A 579 23.44 4.59 -5.39
C VAL A 579 24.85 3.96 -5.35
N ILE A 580 25.34 3.39 -6.47
CA ILE A 580 26.54 2.55 -6.52
C ILE A 580 27.77 3.29 -5.98
N ASN A 581 28.04 4.50 -6.45
CA ASN A 581 29.23 5.25 -6.04
C ASN A 581 29.23 5.53 -4.53
N THR A 582 28.08 5.95 -3.99
CA THR A 582 27.96 6.21 -2.54
C THR A 582 28.06 4.91 -1.74
N TRP A 583 27.40 3.83 -2.18
CA TRP A 583 27.47 2.51 -1.57
C TRP A 583 28.90 1.98 -1.51
N ASN A 584 29.62 2.02 -2.62
CA ASN A 584 30.99 1.53 -2.73
C ASN A 584 32.00 2.35 -1.91
N SER A 585 31.68 3.62 -1.66
CA SER A 585 32.52 4.54 -0.88
C SER A 585 32.20 4.58 0.61
N LEU A 586 31.23 3.78 1.08
CA LEU A 586 30.92 3.70 2.50
C LEU A 586 32.16 3.22 3.28
N PRO A 587 32.54 3.92 4.38
CA PRO A 587 33.65 3.50 5.25
C PRO A 587 33.19 2.35 6.17
N ALA A 588 32.58 1.32 5.58
CA ALA A 588 31.96 0.23 6.28
C ALA A 588 32.88 -0.98 6.36
N GLU A 589 32.95 -1.58 7.52
CA GLU A 589 33.53 -2.90 7.72
C GLU A 589 32.44 -3.97 7.59
N THR A 590 32.82 -5.23 7.36
CA THR A 590 31.89 -6.37 7.21
C THR A 590 30.90 -6.48 8.39
N LYS A 591 31.32 -6.14 9.63
CA LYS A 591 30.46 -6.15 10.81
C LYS A 591 29.25 -5.21 10.70
N HIS A 592 29.37 -4.10 9.95
CA HIS A 592 28.27 -3.15 9.76
C HIS A 592 27.12 -3.70 8.91
N PHE A 593 27.39 -4.76 8.14
CA PHE A 593 26.40 -5.45 7.30
C PHE A 593 25.76 -6.68 7.97
N SER A 594 26.07 -6.97 9.24
CA SER A 594 25.59 -8.18 9.94
C SER A 594 24.06 -8.24 10.10
N SER A 595 23.39 -7.11 10.18
CA SER A 595 21.92 -7.03 10.18
C SER A 595 21.43 -5.64 9.78
N LEU A 596 20.18 -5.56 9.30
CA LEU A 596 19.56 -4.29 8.94
C LEU A 596 19.52 -3.25 10.09
N PRO A 597 19.23 -3.61 11.36
CA PRO A 597 19.33 -2.65 12.47
C PRO A 597 20.75 -2.11 12.67
N VAL A 598 21.77 -2.95 12.55
CA VAL A 598 23.18 -2.54 12.67
C VAL A 598 23.55 -1.60 11.53
N PHE A 599 23.21 -1.95 10.29
CA PHE A 599 23.46 -1.09 9.12
C PHE A 599 22.76 0.28 9.23
N LYS A 600 21.51 0.30 9.69
CA LYS A 600 20.80 1.57 9.94
C LYS A 600 21.45 2.42 11.02
N ARG A 601 22.01 1.80 12.07
CA ARG A 601 22.76 2.52 13.12
C ARG A 601 24.03 3.11 12.54
N PHE A 602 24.81 2.31 11.82
CA PHE A 602 26.00 2.78 11.11
C PHE A 602 25.71 3.99 10.22
N LEU A 603 24.63 3.95 9.42
CA LEU A 603 24.25 5.07 8.54
C LEU A 603 23.86 6.37 9.29
N ARG A 604 23.50 6.30 10.58
CA ARG A 604 23.24 7.53 11.36
C ARG A 604 24.53 8.28 11.66
N ASP A 605 25.61 7.54 11.88
CA ASP A 605 26.89 8.07 12.34
C ASP A 605 27.79 8.50 11.16
N VAL A 606 27.48 8.06 9.94
CA VAL A 606 28.25 8.38 8.74
C VAL A 606 27.86 9.75 8.16
N ASP A 607 28.85 10.61 7.97
CA ASP A 607 28.67 11.87 7.23
C ASP A 607 28.67 11.62 5.71
N LEU A 608 27.49 11.46 5.15
CA LEU A 608 27.30 11.18 3.72
C LEU A 608 27.75 12.35 2.81
N ARG A 609 27.85 13.58 3.33
CA ARG A 609 28.36 14.73 2.55
C ARG A 609 29.84 14.61 2.22
N LYS A 610 30.62 13.98 3.11
CA LYS A 610 32.05 13.70 2.84
C LYS A 610 32.21 12.63 1.78
N ILE A 611 31.28 11.71 1.65
CA ILE A 611 31.31 10.60 0.72
C ILE A 611 30.74 11.00 -0.65
N ASN A 612 29.62 11.68 -0.65
CA ASN A 612 28.94 12.13 -1.86
C ASN A 612 29.00 13.65 -1.98
N LYS A 613 29.97 14.13 -2.77
CA LYS A 613 30.23 15.57 -2.98
C LYS A 613 29.18 16.25 -3.89
N THR A 614 28.25 15.50 -4.49
CA THR A 614 27.20 16.07 -5.35
C THR A 614 25.99 16.55 -4.57
N LEU A 615 25.92 16.28 -3.26
CA LEU A 615 24.82 16.74 -2.40
C LEU A 615 24.82 18.27 -2.28
N ILE A 616 23.64 18.85 -2.40
CA ILE A 616 23.42 20.31 -2.36
C ILE A 616 23.18 20.79 -0.92
N PHE A 617 22.52 19.97 -0.09
CA PHE A 617 22.09 20.32 1.26
C PHE A 617 22.78 19.49 2.35
#